data_3975224dc071e47acac10b62da426c7f
#
_entry.id   3975224dc071e47acac10b62da426c7f
#
_cell.length_a   1.000
_cell.length_b   1.000
_cell.length_c   1.000
_cell.angle_alpha   90.00
_cell.angle_beta   90.00
_cell.angle_gamma   90.00
#
_symmetry.space_group_name_H-M   'P 1'
#
loop_
_entity.id
_entity.type
_entity.pdbx_description
1 polymer ?
#
loop_
_entity_poly.entity_id
_entity_poly.type
_entity_poly.pdbx_seq_one_letter_code
_entity_poly.pdbx_strand_id
1 'polypeptide(L)'
;GLVIIATASRPETDSWVRELGADHVVNHREPMVEQVRALGMQHVDHIAIFNDMRHWETAVELIRPQGAIVSIDATNLPMPMDAMKIKSASLHWEFMYTRSMFETPDMIEQHNLLTYVSGEIDAGRIRTTLNEVMGPINAETMRAAHALIETGTAKGKIVLEGF
;
A
#
# COMPACT_ATOMS: atom_id res chain seq x y z
N GLY A 1 8.44 -4.41 -17.45
CA GLY A 1 7.95 -3.99 -16.14
C GLY A 1 6.54 -4.50 -15.89
N LEU A 2 6.02 -4.29 -14.69
CA LEU A 2 4.62 -4.58 -14.37
C LEU A 2 3.74 -3.41 -14.80
N VAL A 3 2.47 -3.68 -15.14
CA VAL A 3 1.44 -2.65 -15.24
C VAL A 3 0.86 -2.43 -13.84
N ILE A 4 0.92 -1.20 -13.36
CA ILE A 4 0.51 -0.83 -11.99
C ILE A 4 -0.83 -0.09 -12.03
N ILE A 5 -1.82 -0.67 -11.35
CA ILE A 5 -3.11 -0.02 -11.10
C ILE A 5 -3.14 0.43 -9.64
N ALA A 6 -3.12 1.73 -9.40
CA ALA A 6 -3.25 2.30 -8.07
C ALA A 6 -4.71 2.68 -7.77
N THR A 7 -5.03 2.83 -6.48
CA THR A 7 -6.35 3.32 -6.07
C THR A 7 -6.23 4.72 -5.47
N ALA A 8 -7.07 5.64 -5.91
CA ALA A 8 -7.18 6.98 -5.35
C ALA A 8 -8.62 7.50 -5.53
N SER A 9 -9.08 8.39 -4.64
CA SER A 9 -10.44 8.92 -4.70
C SER A 9 -10.52 10.44 -4.78
N ARG A 10 -9.37 11.12 -4.81
CA ARG A 10 -9.26 12.58 -4.89
C ARG A 10 -8.30 12.95 -6.02
N PRO A 11 -8.52 14.08 -6.74
CA PRO A 11 -7.65 14.50 -7.84
C PRO A 11 -6.18 14.62 -7.45
N GLU A 12 -5.89 15.17 -6.28
CA GLU A 12 -4.52 15.34 -5.79
C GLU A 12 -3.83 14.02 -5.46
N THR A 13 -4.57 12.99 -5.03
CA THR A 13 -4.00 11.66 -4.81
C THR A 13 -3.89 10.86 -6.11
N ASP A 14 -4.78 11.07 -7.07
CA ASP A 14 -4.65 10.51 -8.42
C ASP A 14 -3.36 11.00 -9.08
N SER A 15 -3.15 12.33 -9.13
CA SER A 15 -1.92 12.91 -9.67
C SER A 15 -0.68 12.35 -8.96
N TRP A 16 -0.73 12.26 -7.63
CA TRP A 16 0.38 11.76 -6.82
C TRP A 16 0.79 10.34 -7.16
N VAL A 17 -0.17 9.40 -7.25
CA VAL A 17 0.16 8.00 -7.54
C VAL A 17 0.66 7.82 -8.98
N ARG A 18 0.17 8.63 -9.94
CA ARG A 18 0.72 8.67 -11.31
C ARG A 18 2.15 9.19 -11.35
N GLU A 19 2.45 10.25 -10.61
CA GLU A 19 3.82 10.76 -10.48
C GLU A 19 4.76 9.72 -9.87
N LEU A 20 4.26 8.83 -9.00
CA LEU A 20 5.00 7.73 -8.40
C LEU A 20 5.12 6.50 -9.31
N GLY A 21 4.49 6.51 -10.49
CA GLY A 21 4.67 5.47 -11.50
C GLY A 21 3.46 4.55 -11.71
N ALA A 22 2.27 4.91 -11.24
CA ALA A 22 1.06 4.16 -11.59
C ALA A 22 0.68 4.38 -13.06
N ASP A 23 0.46 3.29 -13.80
CA ASP A 23 0.01 3.33 -15.19
C ASP A 23 -1.48 3.68 -15.26
N HIS A 24 -2.26 3.16 -14.32
CA HIS A 24 -3.69 3.40 -14.21
C HIS A 24 -4.09 3.75 -12.77
N VAL A 25 -5.20 4.47 -12.63
CA VAL A 25 -5.80 4.79 -11.33
C VAL A 25 -7.28 4.49 -11.37
N VAL A 26 -7.78 3.81 -10.32
CA VAL A 26 -9.20 3.54 -10.11
C VAL A 26 -9.67 4.18 -8.81
N ASN A 27 -10.92 4.63 -8.77
CA ASN A 27 -11.51 5.23 -7.59
C ASN A 27 -12.06 4.14 -6.65
N HIS A 28 -11.46 3.97 -5.49
CA HIS A 28 -11.88 2.96 -4.51
C HIS A 28 -13.23 3.26 -3.83
N ARG A 29 -13.83 4.43 -4.06
CA ARG A 29 -15.19 4.78 -3.59
C ARG A 29 -16.29 4.39 -4.57
N GLU A 30 -15.90 3.93 -5.74
CA GLU A 30 -16.78 3.48 -6.81
C GLU A 30 -16.50 2.01 -7.13
N PRO A 31 -17.37 1.34 -7.91
CA PRO A 31 -17.18 -0.07 -8.26
C PRO A 31 -15.84 -0.31 -8.99
N MET A 32 -14.83 -0.81 -8.27
CA MET A 32 -13.48 -1.00 -8.81
C MET A 32 -13.41 -2.11 -9.87
N VAL A 33 -14.28 -3.13 -9.78
CA VAL A 33 -14.30 -4.25 -10.74
C VAL A 33 -14.60 -3.75 -12.14
N GLU A 34 -15.62 -2.91 -12.27
CA GLU A 34 -16.03 -2.32 -13.55
C GLU A 34 -14.96 -1.40 -14.10
N GLN A 35 -14.31 -0.61 -13.24
CA GLN A 35 -13.23 0.28 -13.65
C GLN A 35 -12.02 -0.50 -14.19
N VAL A 36 -11.60 -1.57 -13.53
CA VAL A 36 -10.49 -2.42 -14.00
C VAL A 36 -10.85 -3.10 -15.31
N ARG A 37 -12.10 -3.59 -15.45
CA ARG A 37 -12.58 -4.19 -16.70
C ARG A 37 -12.65 -3.18 -17.84
N ALA A 38 -12.99 -1.93 -17.56
CA ALA A 38 -12.98 -0.85 -18.55
C ALA A 38 -11.57 -0.53 -19.07
N LEU A 39 -10.51 -0.86 -18.30
CA LEU A 39 -9.13 -0.80 -18.77
C LEU A 39 -8.75 -1.98 -19.72
N GLY A 40 -9.69 -2.90 -20.00
CA GLY A 40 -9.45 -4.10 -20.82
C GLY A 40 -8.90 -5.29 -20.02
N MET A 41 -8.83 -5.21 -18.69
CA MET A 41 -8.29 -6.23 -17.81
C MET A 41 -9.41 -6.97 -17.08
N GLN A 42 -9.62 -8.26 -17.36
CA GLN A 42 -10.61 -9.07 -16.65
C GLN A 42 -10.15 -9.44 -15.25
N HIS A 43 -8.85 -9.61 -15.06
CA HIS A 43 -8.21 -9.98 -13.82
C HIS A 43 -6.84 -9.30 -13.72
N VAL A 44 -6.29 -9.31 -12.50
CA VAL A 44 -4.93 -8.87 -12.20
C VAL A 44 -4.11 -10.02 -11.59
N ASP A 45 -2.80 -10.00 -11.77
CA ASP A 45 -1.91 -11.07 -11.29
C ASP A 45 -1.67 -11.03 -9.80
N HIS A 46 -1.53 -9.82 -9.25
CA HIS A 46 -1.21 -9.56 -7.86
C HIS A 46 -2.03 -8.40 -7.32
N ILE A 47 -2.42 -8.49 -6.06
CA ILE A 47 -3.13 -7.41 -5.36
C ILE A 47 -2.42 -7.16 -4.04
N ALA A 48 -2.16 -5.88 -3.71
CA ALA A 48 -1.65 -5.45 -2.43
C ALA A 48 -2.70 -4.60 -1.69
N ILE A 49 -3.07 -5.01 -0.47
CA ILE A 49 -4.03 -4.31 0.39
C ILE A 49 -3.24 -3.71 1.56
N PHE A 50 -3.18 -2.38 1.62
CA PHE A 50 -2.34 -1.66 2.59
C PHE A 50 -3.12 -0.97 3.71
N ASN A 51 -4.44 -0.81 3.58
CA ASN A 51 -5.17 0.01 4.54
C ASN A 51 -6.65 -0.33 4.76
N ASP A 52 -7.24 -1.25 3.98
CA ASP A 52 -8.68 -1.53 4.14
C ASP A 52 -9.11 -2.89 3.59
N MET A 53 -9.26 -3.84 4.48
CA MET A 53 -9.73 -5.19 4.15
C MET A 53 -11.22 -5.24 3.77
N ARG A 54 -11.97 -4.14 3.83
CA ARG A 54 -13.34 -4.07 3.29
C ARG A 54 -13.40 -4.31 1.78
N HIS A 55 -12.28 -4.12 1.09
CA HIS A 55 -12.14 -4.42 -0.33
C HIS A 55 -11.83 -5.89 -0.64
N TRP A 56 -11.92 -6.78 0.37
CA TRP A 56 -11.60 -8.21 0.20
C TRP A 56 -12.37 -8.88 -0.92
N GLU A 57 -13.70 -8.73 -0.97
CA GLU A 57 -14.53 -9.34 -2.01
C GLU A 57 -14.15 -8.85 -3.40
N THR A 58 -13.90 -7.56 -3.56
CA THR A 58 -13.39 -6.97 -4.81
C THR A 58 -12.04 -7.55 -5.20
N ALA A 59 -11.14 -7.70 -4.24
CA ALA A 59 -9.81 -8.28 -4.48
C ALA A 59 -9.94 -9.75 -4.93
N VAL A 60 -10.79 -10.52 -4.27
CA VAL A 60 -11.05 -11.92 -4.65
C VAL A 60 -11.71 -12.04 -6.02
N GLU A 61 -12.57 -11.11 -6.40
CA GLU A 61 -13.17 -11.09 -7.74
C GLU A 61 -12.13 -10.76 -8.83
N LEU A 62 -11.27 -9.77 -8.57
CA LEU A 62 -10.28 -9.30 -9.55
C LEU A 62 -9.04 -10.19 -9.66
N ILE A 63 -8.65 -10.90 -8.61
CA ILE A 63 -7.46 -11.76 -8.70
C ILE A 63 -7.67 -12.87 -9.72
N ARG A 64 -6.68 -13.10 -10.59
CA ARG A 64 -6.73 -14.22 -11.53
C ARG A 64 -6.61 -15.59 -10.82
N PRO A 65 -7.00 -16.69 -11.49
CA PRO A 65 -6.63 -18.03 -11.03
C PRO A 65 -5.10 -18.12 -10.83
N GLN A 66 -4.68 -18.73 -9.69
CA GLN A 66 -3.29 -18.86 -9.28
C GLN A 66 -2.58 -17.50 -9.01
N GLY A 67 -3.33 -16.43 -8.85
CA GLY A 67 -2.80 -15.12 -8.45
C GLY A 67 -2.54 -15.04 -6.95
N ALA A 68 -1.95 -13.92 -6.50
CA ALA A 68 -1.61 -13.70 -5.11
C ALA A 68 -2.14 -12.36 -4.59
N ILE A 69 -2.71 -12.40 -3.38
CA ILE A 69 -3.09 -11.23 -2.62
C ILE A 69 -2.12 -11.13 -1.44
N VAL A 70 -1.56 -9.94 -1.19
CA VAL A 70 -0.80 -9.63 0.01
C VAL A 70 -1.53 -8.56 0.82
N SER A 71 -1.57 -8.69 2.15
CA SER A 71 -2.13 -7.69 3.04
C SER A 71 -1.22 -7.42 4.23
N ILE A 72 -1.11 -6.14 4.59
CA ILE A 72 -0.51 -5.65 5.83
C ILE A 72 -1.57 -5.24 6.86
N ASP A 73 -2.84 -5.19 6.44
CA ASP A 73 -3.95 -4.74 7.27
C ASP A 73 -4.70 -5.94 7.86
N ALA A 74 -5.06 -5.84 9.14
CA ALA A 74 -5.86 -6.84 9.84
C ALA A 74 -7.34 -6.46 9.84
N THR A 75 -8.22 -7.46 9.92
CA THR A 75 -9.66 -7.24 9.96
C THR A 75 -10.35 -8.19 10.93
N ASN A 76 -11.44 -7.71 11.53
CA ASN A 76 -12.41 -8.54 12.26
C ASN A 76 -13.63 -8.91 11.38
N LEU A 77 -13.64 -8.51 10.10
CA LEU A 77 -14.71 -8.86 9.17
C LEU A 77 -14.59 -10.32 8.73
N PRO A 78 -15.70 -11.00 8.47
CA PRO A 78 -15.67 -12.30 7.84
C PRO A 78 -14.98 -12.26 6.48
N MET A 79 -14.05 -13.20 6.25
CA MET A 79 -13.34 -13.33 4.98
C MET A 79 -13.74 -14.66 4.33
N PRO A 80 -14.72 -14.69 3.42
CA PRO A 80 -15.08 -15.91 2.72
C PRO A 80 -13.93 -16.37 1.82
N MET A 81 -13.36 -17.55 2.13
CA MET A 81 -12.17 -18.08 1.46
C MET A 81 -12.50 -19.03 0.29
N ASP A 82 -13.75 -19.47 0.15
CA ASP A 82 -14.11 -20.47 -0.86
C ASP A 82 -13.85 -20.00 -2.30
N ALA A 83 -14.06 -18.71 -2.57
CA ALA A 83 -13.77 -18.14 -3.88
C ALA A 83 -12.26 -18.14 -4.22
N MET A 84 -11.40 -17.98 -3.20
CA MET A 84 -9.95 -18.13 -3.33
C MET A 84 -9.56 -19.57 -3.65
N LYS A 85 -10.19 -20.55 -2.97
CA LYS A 85 -9.97 -21.98 -3.21
C LYS A 85 -10.29 -22.35 -4.64
N ILE A 86 -11.41 -21.91 -5.19
CA ILE A 86 -11.81 -22.20 -6.58
C ILE A 86 -10.77 -21.68 -7.57
N LYS A 87 -10.16 -20.53 -7.29
CA LYS A 87 -9.11 -19.93 -8.12
C LYS A 87 -7.72 -20.50 -7.85
N SER A 88 -7.54 -21.35 -6.83
CA SER A 88 -6.22 -21.74 -6.33
C SER A 88 -5.31 -20.54 -6.06
N ALA A 89 -5.90 -19.42 -5.65
CA ALA A 89 -5.19 -18.19 -5.37
C ALA A 89 -4.62 -18.22 -3.93
N SER A 90 -3.57 -17.43 -3.67
CA SER A 90 -2.91 -17.36 -2.37
C SER A 90 -3.16 -16.03 -1.67
N LEU A 91 -3.23 -16.08 -0.34
CA LEU A 91 -3.20 -14.91 0.55
C LEU A 91 -1.92 -14.96 1.37
N HIS A 92 -1.19 -13.85 1.36
CA HIS A 92 0.01 -13.64 2.14
C HIS A 92 -0.20 -12.50 3.13
N TRP A 93 0.07 -12.76 4.39
CA TRP A 93 0.14 -11.72 5.40
C TRP A 93 1.56 -11.17 5.47
N GLU A 94 1.69 -9.86 5.54
CA GLU A 94 2.93 -9.20 5.86
C GLU A 94 2.76 -8.39 7.15
N PHE A 95 3.60 -8.69 8.14
CA PHE A 95 3.64 -7.96 9.39
C PHE A 95 5.10 -7.61 9.70
N MET A 96 5.42 -6.33 9.66
CA MET A 96 6.79 -5.81 9.76
C MET A 96 7.55 -6.27 11.01
N TYR A 97 6.84 -6.63 12.07
CA TYR A 97 7.44 -7.05 13.35
C TYR A 97 7.61 -8.56 13.50
N THR A 98 7.18 -9.38 12.53
CA THR A 98 7.27 -10.84 12.64
C THR A 98 8.69 -11.29 12.96
N ARG A 99 9.67 -10.80 12.22
CA ARG A 99 11.08 -11.19 12.39
C ARG A 99 11.61 -10.85 13.77
N SER A 100 11.39 -9.62 14.23
CA SER A 100 11.86 -9.17 15.56
C SER A 100 11.05 -9.77 16.72
N MET A 101 9.74 -9.91 16.55
CA MET A 101 8.85 -10.42 17.60
C MET A 101 9.08 -11.90 17.88
N PHE A 102 9.39 -12.69 16.85
CA PHE A 102 9.61 -14.13 16.96
C PHE A 102 11.09 -14.53 16.88
N GLU A 103 12.00 -13.54 16.82
CA GLU A 103 13.45 -13.76 16.74
C GLU A 103 13.82 -14.78 15.64
N THR A 104 13.24 -14.59 14.46
CA THR A 104 13.43 -15.53 13.35
C THR A 104 14.89 -15.55 12.86
N PRO A 105 15.39 -16.68 12.32
CA PRO A 105 16.79 -16.78 11.87
C PRO A 105 17.18 -15.75 10.79
N ASP A 106 16.20 -15.20 10.10
CA ASP A 106 16.35 -14.22 9.01
C ASP A 106 16.09 -12.77 9.45
N MET A 107 16.21 -12.44 10.74
CA MET A 107 16.00 -11.07 11.26
C MET A 107 16.81 -10.02 10.49
N ILE A 108 17.99 -10.37 10.02
CA ILE A 108 18.88 -9.47 9.26
C ILE A 108 18.26 -8.97 7.94
N GLU A 109 17.29 -9.70 7.38
CA GLU A 109 16.69 -9.35 6.09
C GLU A 109 15.91 -8.03 6.14
N GLN A 110 15.40 -7.62 7.29
CA GLN A 110 14.80 -6.28 7.44
C GLN A 110 15.84 -5.17 7.27
N HIS A 111 17.02 -5.34 7.85
CA HIS A 111 18.15 -4.40 7.66
C HIS A 111 18.60 -4.38 6.20
N ASN A 112 18.78 -5.54 5.60
CA ASN A 112 19.22 -5.68 4.22
C ASN A 112 18.24 -4.97 3.26
N LEU A 113 16.93 -5.18 3.44
CA LEU A 113 15.88 -4.54 2.65
C LEU A 113 15.90 -3.02 2.80
N LEU A 114 15.97 -2.50 4.03
CA LEU A 114 15.98 -1.06 4.28
C LEU A 114 17.25 -0.40 3.72
N THR A 115 18.39 -1.05 3.84
CA THR A 115 19.66 -0.58 3.25
C THR A 115 19.59 -0.57 1.73
N TYR A 116 19.02 -1.60 1.12
CA TYR A 116 18.79 -1.65 -0.32
C TYR A 116 17.89 -0.49 -0.79
N VAL A 117 16.75 -0.30 -0.14
CA VAL A 117 15.79 0.77 -0.49
C VAL A 117 16.42 2.15 -0.33
N SER A 118 17.20 2.38 0.75
CA SER A 118 17.94 3.64 0.94
C SER A 118 18.89 3.89 -0.23
N GLY A 119 19.68 2.90 -0.64
CA GLY A 119 20.58 3.01 -1.79
C GLY A 119 19.85 3.27 -3.12
N GLU A 120 18.67 2.70 -3.31
CA GLU A 120 17.85 2.96 -4.50
C GLU A 120 17.28 4.40 -4.53
N ILE A 121 16.94 4.94 -3.37
CA ILE A 121 16.51 6.35 -3.23
C ILE A 121 17.69 7.29 -3.52
N ASP A 122 18.85 7.05 -2.93
CA ASP A 122 20.05 7.87 -3.13
C ASP A 122 20.49 7.86 -4.61
N ALA A 123 20.30 6.74 -5.29
CA ALA A 123 20.58 6.59 -6.72
C ALA A 123 19.47 7.16 -7.63
N GLY A 124 18.38 7.70 -7.08
CA GLY A 124 17.26 8.26 -7.82
C GLY A 124 16.39 7.22 -8.56
N ARG A 125 16.53 5.92 -8.26
CA ARG A 125 15.72 4.85 -8.86
C ARG A 125 14.38 4.64 -8.15
N ILE A 126 14.32 4.96 -6.87
CA ILE A 126 13.07 5.02 -6.09
C ILE A 126 12.85 6.46 -5.66
N ARG A 127 11.67 7.00 -5.94
CA ARG A 127 11.26 8.31 -5.45
C ARG A 127 10.77 8.20 -4.02
N THR A 128 11.26 9.08 -3.13
CA THR A 128 10.75 9.17 -1.77
C THR A 128 9.28 9.60 -1.74
N THR A 129 8.54 9.13 -0.74
CA THR A 129 7.16 9.56 -0.47
C THR A 129 7.09 10.75 0.49
N LEU A 130 8.22 11.38 0.83
CA LEU A 130 8.25 12.61 1.60
C LEU A 130 7.46 13.70 0.86
N ASN A 131 6.48 14.27 1.54
CA ASN A 131 5.66 15.35 0.99
C ASN A 131 5.82 16.66 1.76
N GLU A 132 6.04 16.59 3.07
CA GLU A 132 6.11 17.76 3.92
C GLU A 132 7.14 17.61 5.03
N VAL A 133 7.92 18.68 5.24
CA VAL A 133 8.80 18.85 6.41
C VAL A 133 8.20 19.96 7.26
N MET A 134 7.63 19.60 8.41
CA MET A 134 6.91 20.54 9.29
C MET A 134 7.80 21.32 10.26
N GLY A 135 9.14 21.17 10.16
CA GLY A 135 10.11 21.84 11.01
C GLY A 135 10.52 21.04 12.25
N PRO A 136 10.97 21.70 13.33
CA PRO A 136 11.63 21.02 14.43
C PRO A 136 10.67 20.15 15.27
N ILE A 137 11.23 19.11 15.88
CA ILE A 137 10.50 18.24 16.81
C ILE A 137 10.26 19.00 18.12
N ASN A 138 9.01 19.40 18.33
CA ASN A 138 8.53 20.00 19.59
C ASN A 138 7.04 19.71 19.77
N ALA A 139 6.48 20.09 20.92
CA ALA A 139 5.09 19.78 21.25
C ALA A 139 4.07 20.44 20.30
N GLU A 140 4.37 21.60 19.73
CA GLU A 140 3.48 22.31 18.81
C GLU A 140 3.44 21.63 17.46
N THR A 141 4.60 21.38 16.83
CA THR A 141 4.70 20.73 15.52
C THR A 141 4.22 19.27 15.58
N MET A 142 4.46 18.56 16.70
CA MET A 142 3.91 17.22 16.90
C MET A 142 2.38 17.23 16.94
N ARG A 143 1.74 18.16 17.66
CA ARG A 143 0.27 18.27 17.66
C ARG A 143 -0.27 18.60 16.29
N ALA A 144 0.38 19.51 15.56
CA ALA A 144 -0.03 19.87 14.20
C ALA A 144 0.08 18.67 13.24
N ALA A 145 1.16 17.89 13.30
CA ALA A 145 1.34 16.69 12.51
C ALA A 145 0.27 15.62 12.80
N HIS A 146 -0.02 15.37 14.10
CA HIS A 146 -1.09 14.46 14.50
C HIS A 146 -2.45 14.93 13.99
N ALA A 147 -2.78 16.21 14.17
CA ALA A 147 -4.04 16.76 13.68
C ALA A 147 -4.19 16.59 12.16
N LEU A 148 -3.11 16.81 11.40
CA LEU A 148 -3.14 16.62 9.95
C LEU A 148 -3.36 15.15 9.55
N ILE A 149 -2.68 14.22 10.22
CA ILE A 149 -2.86 12.76 9.95
C ILE A 149 -4.29 12.32 10.29
N GLU A 150 -4.83 12.78 11.41
CA GLU A 150 -6.21 12.46 11.86
C GLU A 150 -7.30 12.94 10.90
N THR A 151 -7.01 13.95 10.06
CA THR A 151 -7.95 14.35 9.00
C THR A 151 -8.18 13.28 7.94
N GLY A 152 -7.27 12.29 7.81
CA GLY A 152 -7.27 11.32 6.73
C GLY A 152 -6.99 11.93 5.34
N THR A 153 -6.55 13.19 5.28
CA THR A 153 -6.25 13.89 4.03
C THR A 153 -4.76 14.01 3.72
N ALA A 154 -3.89 13.62 4.65
CA ALA A 154 -2.45 13.66 4.46
C ALA A 154 -2.04 12.88 3.20
N LYS A 155 -1.13 13.46 2.42
CA LYS A 155 -0.55 12.86 1.22
C LYS A 155 0.93 12.57 1.47
N GLY A 156 1.37 11.36 1.18
CA GLY A 156 2.77 10.96 1.41
C GLY A 156 3.14 10.95 2.89
N LYS A 157 4.41 11.21 3.17
CA LYS A 157 4.97 11.22 4.53
C LYS A 157 5.24 12.65 5.01
N ILE A 158 4.95 12.87 6.28
CA ILE A 158 5.27 14.08 7.03
C ILE A 158 6.51 13.79 7.86
N VAL A 159 7.48 14.68 7.82
CA VAL A 159 8.73 14.58 8.58
C VAL A 159 8.88 15.79 9.50
N LEU A 160 9.33 15.55 10.70
CA LEU A 160 9.83 16.55 11.64
C LEU A 160 11.34 16.34 11.79
N GLU A 161 12.11 17.42 11.87
CA GLU A 161 13.58 17.34 11.89
C GLU A 161 14.19 18.26 12.97
N GLY A 162 15.26 17.75 13.57
CA GLY A 162 15.97 18.48 14.64
C GLY A 162 15.23 18.48 15.99
N PHE A 163 15.94 18.93 16.99
CA PHE A 163 15.44 19.13 18.36
C PHE A 163 15.74 20.57 18.79
#